data_e7630b374d5533038c020a01e0e2276f
#
_entry.id   e7630b374d5533038c020a01e0e2276f
#
_cell.length_a   1.000
_cell.length_b   1.000
_cell.length_c   1.000
_cell.angle_alpha   90.00
_cell.angle_beta   90.00
_cell.angle_gamma   90.00
#
_symmetry.space_group_name_H-M   'P 1'
#
loop_
_entity.id
_entity.type
_entity.pdbx_description
1 polymer ?
#
loop_
_entity_poly.entity_id
_entity_poly.type
_entity_poly.pdbx_seq_one_letter_code
_entity_poly.pdbx_strand_id
1 'polypeptide(L)'
;MAWKLGEIMPTLKFNHDILEYLHEIKDQKYDSEDWEKRMPSIGCVVEENDSEGLEIEIFPDRTDMLSHETISRAARAFLNSVSESPRLDVIQGEVNLEVDKSLKKIRPVILGAIVRGVDNGTSQKEKDD
;
A
#
# COMPACT_ATOMS: atom_id res chain seq x y z
N MET A 1 -17.75 -3.03 -28.76
CA MET A 1 -17.18 -3.88 -27.71
C MET A 1 -17.38 -3.12 -26.41
N ALA A 2 -18.39 -3.50 -25.59
CA ALA A 2 -18.66 -2.81 -24.34
C ALA A 2 -17.78 -3.43 -23.26
N TRP A 3 -16.84 -2.69 -22.74
CA TRP A 3 -16.06 -3.07 -21.56
C TRP A 3 -16.99 -3.09 -20.35
N LYS A 4 -17.10 -4.23 -19.68
CA LYS A 4 -17.78 -4.29 -18.38
C LYS A 4 -16.88 -3.52 -17.39
N LEU A 5 -17.42 -2.46 -16.80
CA LEU A 5 -16.70 -1.63 -15.83
C LEU A 5 -16.08 -2.44 -14.65
N GLY A 6 -16.66 -3.59 -14.30
CA GLY A 6 -16.16 -4.47 -13.24
C GLY A 6 -14.89 -5.27 -13.56
N GLU A 7 -14.34 -5.18 -14.79
CA GLU A 7 -13.11 -5.90 -15.17
C GLU A 7 -11.83 -5.03 -15.10
N ILE A 8 -11.94 -3.76 -14.69
CA ILE A 8 -10.83 -2.80 -14.73
C ILE A 8 -10.30 -2.48 -13.32
N MET A 9 -11.05 -2.74 -12.26
CA MET A 9 -10.66 -2.46 -10.90
C MET A 9 -10.08 -3.72 -10.24
N PRO A 10 -8.84 -3.66 -9.72
CA PRO A 10 -8.24 -4.82 -9.05
C PRO A 10 -8.96 -5.09 -7.73
N THR A 11 -9.37 -6.34 -7.54
CA THR A 11 -9.87 -6.85 -6.27
C THR A 11 -8.78 -7.71 -5.64
N LEU A 12 -8.41 -7.43 -4.41
CA LEU A 12 -7.34 -8.09 -3.67
C LEU A 12 -7.86 -8.62 -2.33
N LYS A 13 -7.36 -9.79 -1.93
CA LYS A 13 -7.61 -10.34 -0.60
C LYS A 13 -6.53 -9.87 0.38
N PHE A 14 -6.97 -9.28 1.49
CA PHE A 14 -6.14 -8.78 2.58
C PHE A 14 -6.41 -9.60 3.83
N ASN A 15 -5.40 -10.34 4.29
CA ASN A 15 -5.51 -11.23 5.44
C ASN A 15 -5.65 -10.45 6.75
N HIS A 16 -6.58 -10.85 7.61
CA HIS A 16 -6.84 -10.19 8.89
C HIS A 16 -5.63 -10.18 9.81
N ASP A 17 -4.91 -11.29 9.94
CA ASP A 17 -3.75 -11.41 10.85
C ASP A 17 -2.65 -10.42 10.45
N ILE A 18 -2.44 -10.24 9.14
CA ILE A 18 -1.45 -9.28 8.63
C ILE A 18 -1.92 -7.84 8.89
N LEU A 19 -3.19 -7.54 8.64
CA LEU A 19 -3.74 -6.20 8.90
C LEU A 19 -3.68 -5.86 10.39
N GLU A 20 -4.04 -6.81 11.26
CA GLU A 20 -3.98 -6.65 12.72
C GLU A 20 -2.54 -6.38 13.17
N TYR A 21 -1.58 -7.22 12.76
CA TYR A 21 -0.17 -7.02 13.05
C TYR A 21 0.33 -5.63 12.60
N LEU A 22 0.00 -5.20 11.39
CA LEU A 22 0.41 -3.90 10.85
C LEU A 22 -0.20 -2.71 11.60
N HIS A 23 -1.34 -2.91 12.27
CA HIS A 23 -1.93 -1.91 13.16
C HIS A 23 -1.28 -1.93 14.55
N GLU A 24 -1.09 -3.11 15.12
CA GLU A 24 -0.50 -3.29 16.46
C GLU A 24 0.91 -2.71 16.56
N ILE A 25 1.78 -2.90 15.57
CA ILE A 25 3.14 -2.31 15.55
C ILE A 25 3.15 -0.77 15.57
N LYS A 26 1.98 -0.14 15.46
CA LYS A 26 1.77 1.31 15.51
C LYS A 26 0.85 1.72 16.66
N ASP A 27 0.62 0.83 17.62
CA ASP A 27 -0.29 1.04 18.75
C ASP A 27 -1.70 1.47 18.30
N GLN A 28 -2.17 0.91 17.17
CA GLN A 28 -3.49 1.19 16.58
C GLN A 28 -4.34 -0.06 16.60
N LYS A 29 -5.66 0.12 16.72
CA LYS A 29 -6.62 -0.97 16.64
C LYS A 29 -7.01 -1.22 15.18
N TYR A 30 -7.04 -2.48 14.76
CA TYR A 30 -7.69 -2.93 13.55
C TYR A 30 -9.15 -3.32 13.86
N ASP A 31 -10.08 -2.95 12.97
CA ASP A 31 -11.49 -3.28 13.08
C ASP A 31 -12.06 -3.46 11.68
N SER A 32 -12.35 -4.70 11.29
CA SER A 32 -12.80 -5.03 9.93
C SER A 32 -14.17 -4.43 9.59
N GLU A 33 -15.08 -4.31 10.60
CA GLU A 33 -16.37 -3.68 10.37
C GLU A 33 -16.26 -2.17 10.13
N ASP A 34 -15.30 -1.51 10.81
CA ASP A 34 -15.04 -0.08 10.55
C ASP A 34 -14.41 0.14 9.18
N TRP A 35 -13.57 -0.80 8.73
CA TRP A 35 -13.03 -0.81 7.37
C TRP A 35 -14.15 -0.92 6.34
N GLU A 36 -15.03 -1.89 6.47
CA GLU A 36 -16.16 -2.10 5.56
C GLU A 36 -17.02 -0.84 5.40
N LYS A 37 -17.27 -0.13 6.49
CA LYS A 37 -18.10 1.09 6.49
C LYS A 37 -17.41 2.31 5.90
N ARG A 38 -16.11 2.48 6.17
CA ARG A 38 -15.44 3.77 5.95
C ARG A 38 -14.42 3.77 4.81
N MET A 39 -13.79 2.65 4.50
CA MET A 39 -12.78 2.58 3.43
C MET A 39 -13.31 2.95 2.03
N PRO A 40 -14.59 2.74 1.70
CA PRO A 40 -15.14 3.24 0.44
C PRO A 40 -14.93 4.75 0.20
N SER A 41 -14.86 5.54 1.28
CA SER A 41 -14.62 6.99 1.18
C SER A 41 -13.23 7.37 0.67
N ILE A 42 -12.29 6.43 0.65
CA ILE A 42 -10.93 6.63 0.13
C ILE A 42 -10.62 5.75 -1.09
N GLY A 43 -11.65 5.23 -1.74
CA GLY A 43 -11.52 4.47 -2.98
C GLY A 43 -11.17 2.99 -2.80
N CYS A 44 -11.56 2.40 -1.67
CA CYS A 44 -11.35 0.99 -1.33
C CYS A 44 -12.68 0.38 -0.88
N VAL A 45 -13.37 -0.34 -1.76
CA VAL A 45 -14.67 -0.94 -1.46
C VAL A 45 -14.48 -2.36 -0.96
N VAL A 46 -14.95 -2.65 0.24
CA VAL A 46 -14.94 -4.01 0.79
C VAL A 46 -16.10 -4.78 0.18
N GLU A 47 -15.79 -5.78 -0.64
CA GLU A 47 -16.75 -6.65 -1.32
C GLU A 47 -17.13 -7.86 -0.45
N GLU A 48 -16.16 -8.38 0.31
CA GLU A 48 -16.34 -9.51 1.20
C GLU A 48 -15.53 -9.32 2.49
N ASN A 49 -16.11 -9.72 3.61
CA ASN A 49 -15.48 -9.73 4.92
C ASN A 49 -15.74 -11.12 5.54
N ASP A 50 -14.77 -12.01 5.40
CA ASP A 50 -14.87 -13.39 5.89
C ASP A 50 -13.93 -13.64 7.08
N SER A 51 -13.80 -14.89 7.53
CA SER A 51 -12.96 -15.26 8.67
C SER A 51 -11.45 -15.18 8.38
N GLU A 52 -11.05 -15.09 7.11
CA GLU A 52 -9.65 -15.08 6.70
C GLU A 52 -9.17 -13.67 6.38
N GLY A 53 -10.07 -12.80 5.86
CA GLY A 53 -9.67 -11.46 5.45
C GLY A 53 -10.77 -10.63 4.81
N LEU A 54 -10.33 -9.53 4.23
CA LEU A 54 -11.16 -8.62 3.45
C LEU A 54 -10.84 -8.78 1.97
N GLU A 55 -11.87 -8.97 1.15
CA GLU A 55 -11.76 -8.80 -0.29
C GLU A 55 -12.10 -7.36 -0.65
N ILE A 56 -11.12 -6.62 -1.18
CA ILE A 56 -11.26 -5.18 -1.39
C ILE A 56 -11.03 -4.85 -2.86
N GLU A 57 -12.03 -4.21 -3.47
CA GLU A 57 -11.92 -3.58 -4.77
C GLU A 57 -11.26 -2.21 -4.61
N ILE A 58 -10.15 -1.99 -5.32
CA ILE A 58 -9.36 -0.76 -5.24
C ILE A 58 -9.56 0.05 -6.53
N PHE A 59 -9.87 1.32 -6.39
CA PHE A 59 -10.08 2.20 -7.53
C PHE A 59 -8.79 2.37 -8.34
N PRO A 60 -8.87 2.48 -9.68
CA PRO A 60 -7.70 2.50 -10.56
C PRO A 60 -6.73 3.65 -10.31
N ASP A 61 -7.18 4.72 -9.69
CA ASP A 61 -6.37 5.88 -9.29
C ASP A 61 -5.64 5.69 -7.96
N ARG A 62 -5.88 4.55 -7.25
CA ARG A 62 -5.32 4.24 -5.94
C ARG A 62 -4.34 3.06 -5.98
N THR A 63 -3.46 3.06 -6.96
CA THR A 63 -2.39 2.04 -7.10
C THR A 63 -1.41 2.01 -5.91
N ASP A 64 -1.43 3.03 -5.08
CA ASP A 64 -0.71 3.11 -3.82
C ASP A 64 -1.26 2.19 -2.73
N MET A 65 -2.44 1.59 -2.92
CA MET A 65 -3.11 0.74 -1.92
C MET A 65 -3.10 -0.77 -2.25
N LEU A 66 -2.24 -1.19 -3.17
CA LEU A 66 -2.18 -2.59 -3.65
C LEU A 66 -1.35 -3.53 -2.76
N SER A 67 -1.02 -3.16 -1.53
CA SER A 67 -0.34 -4.04 -0.56
C SER A 67 -0.90 -3.86 0.85
N HIS A 68 -0.71 -4.89 1.70
CA HIS A 68 -1.12 -4.84 3.10
C HIS A 68 -0.55 -3.65 3.85
N GLU A 69 0.73 -3.33 3.61
CA GLU A 69 1.43 -2.23 4.30
C GLU A 69 0.87 -0.87 3.92
N THR A 70 0.65 -0.67 2.62
CA THR A 70 0.22 0.66 2.12
C THR A 70 -1.23 0.92 2.40
N ILE A 71 -2.12 -0.08 2.25
CA ILE A 71 -3.53 0.08 2.60
C ILE A 71 -3.72 0.27 4.10
N SER A 72 -2.99 -0.50 4.95
CA SER A 72 -3.01 -0.33 6.41
C SER A 72 -2.55 1.07 6.83
N ARG A 73 -1.50 1.58 6.22
CA ARG A 73 -1.00 2.94 6.48
C ARG A 73 -2.06 3.99 6.17
N ALA A 74 -2.73 3.88 5.02
CA ALA A 74 -3.78 4.80 4.63
C ALA A 74 -5.01 4.67 5.55
N ALA A 75 -5.41 3.45 5.88
CA ALA A 75 -6.52 3.18 6.79
C ALA A 75 -6.26 3.75 8.18
N ARG A 76 -5.09 3.52 8.79
CA ARG A 76 -4.75 4.07 10.11
C ARG A 76 -4.84 5.58 10.12
N ALA A 77 -4.29 6.24 9.10
CA ALA A 77 -4.37 7.69 9.00
C ALA A 77 -5.81 8.20 8.88
N PHE A 78 -6.61 7.52 8.06
CA PHE A 78 -7.98 7.93 7.76
C PHE A 78 -8.96 7.58 8.89
N LEU A 79 -8.94 6.33 9.36
CA LEU A 79 -9.90 5.83 10.35
C LEU A 79 -9.60 6.36 11.75
N ASN A 80 -8.34 6.46 12.13
CA ASN A 80 -7.92 6.84 13.47
C ASN A 80 -7.52 8.32 13.58
N SER A 81 -7.61 9.08 12.49
CA SER A 81 -7.22 10.51 12.44
C SER A 81 -5.77 10.74 12.92
N VAL A 82 -4.89 9.80 12.63
CA VAL A 82 -3.48 9.86 13.02
C VAL A 82 -2.65 10.36 11.85
N SER A 83 -1.71 11.27 12.11
CA SER A 83 -0.76 11.72 11.09
C SER A 83 0.33 10.67 10.90
N GLU A 84 0.35 10.04 9.74
CA GLU A 84 1.37 9.07 9.33
C GLU A 84 2.41 9.66 8.36
N SER A 85 2.43 10.97 8.21
CA SER A 85 3.42 11.63 7.35
C SER A 85 4.81 11.48 7.95
N PRO A 86 5.74 10.78 7.27
CA PRO A 86 7.10 10.65 7.75
C PRO A 86 7.82 12.00 7.66
N ARG A 87 8.55 12.35 8.71
CA ARG A 87 9.56 13.40 8.62
C ARG A 87 10.84 12.77 8.11
N LEU A 88 11.27 13.20 6.94
CA LEU A 88 12.50 12.71 6.32
C LEU A 88 13.58 13.80 6.44
N ASP A 89 14.64 13.46 7.12
CA ASP A 89 15.85 14.28 7.11
C ASP A 89 16.63 13.96 5.83
N VAL A 90 16.77 14.96 4.97
CA VAL A 90 17.49 14.80 3.71
C VAL A 90 18.95 15.12 3.93
N ILE A 91 19.79 14.13 3.74
CA ILE A 91 21.27 14.26 3.79
C ILE A 91 21.87 14.04 2.40
N GLN A 92 23.00 14.68 2.13
CA GLN A 92 23.73 14.46 0.89
C GLN A 92 24.23 13.02 0.81
N GLY A 93 23.82 12.28 -0.23
CA GLY A 93 24.27 10.91 -0.48
C GLY A 93 25.58 10.86 -1.27
N GLU A 94 26.27 9.72 -1.18
CA GLU A 94 27.52 9.46 -1.91
C GLU A 94 27.30 8.75 -3.25
N VAL A 95 26.09 8.24 -3.49
CA VAL A 95 25.74 7.48 -4.71
C VAL A 95 25.19 8.40 -5.77
N ASN A 96 25.76 8.30 -6.98
CA ASN A 96 25.35 9.06 -8.14
C ASN A 96 24.64 8.16 -9.15
N LEU A 97 23.57 8.66 -9.75
CA LEU A 97 22.89 8.03 -10.88
C LEU A 97 23.45 8.62 -12.18
N GLU A 98 24.18 7.80 -12.95
CA GLU A 98 24.66 8.20 -14.28
C GLU A 98 23.61 7.85 -15.33
N VAL A 99 23.18 8.84 -16.06
CA VAL A 99 22.17 8.68 -17.12
C VAL A 99 22.81 8.90 -18.49
N ASP A 100 22.66 7.92 -19.39
CA ASP A 100 23.19 8.04 -20.75
C ASP A 100 22.55 9.23 -21.50
N LYS A 101 23.39 10.00 -22.18
CA LYS A 101 22.97 11.22 -22.89
C LYS A 101 21.96 10.96 -24.01
N SER A 102 21.93 9.75 -24.59
CA SER A 102 20.96 9.36 -25.61
C SER A 102 19.52 9.38 -25.11
N LEU A 103 19.33 9.15 -23.79
CA LEU A 103 18.01 9.12 -23.17
C LEU A 103 17.39 10.52 -22.99
N LYS A 104 18.16 11.58 -23.13
CA LYS A 104 17.70 12.95 -22.83
C LYS A 104 16.43 13.36 -23.60
N LYS A 105 16.25 12.86 -24.83
CA LYS A 105 15.07 13.16 -25.66
C LYS A 105 13.85 12.31 -25.30
N ILE A 106 14.07 11.12 -24.76
CA ILE A 106 13.03 10.12 -24.48
C ILE A 106 12.59 10.23 -23.00
N ARG A 107 13.57 10.39 -22.11
CA ARG A 107 13.36 10.44 -20.67
C ARG A 107 14.26 11.49 -20.01
N PRO A 108 13.87 12.77 -20.08
CA PRO A 108 14.72 13.89 -19.64
C PRO A 108 14.95 13.94 -18.13
N VAL A 109 14.07 13.29 -17.34
CA VAL A 109 14.16 13.22 -15.87
C VAL A 109 14.07 11.78 -15.45
N ILE A 110 15.04 11.33 -14.64
CA ILE A 110 15.06 10.00 -14.01
C ILE A 110 15.36 10.21 -12.52
N LEU A 111 14.54 9.59 -11.69
CA LEU A 111 14.76 9.52 -10.25
C LEU A 111 15.10 8.09 -9.88
N GLY A 112 16.05 7.92 -8.97
CA GLY A 112 16.42 6.62 -8.42
C GLY A 112 16.49 6.69 -6.90
N ALA A 113 16.28 5.55 -6.25
CA ALA A 113 16.45 5.42 -4.81
C ALA A 113 17.15 4.10 -4.48
N ILE A 114 17.97 4.12 -3.44
CA ILE A 114 18.58 2.92 -2.86
C ILE A 114 18.04 2.76 -1.45
N VAL A 115 17.38 1.64 -1.22
CA VAL A 115 16.89 1.27 0.11
C VAL A 115 17.87 0.24 0.69
N ARG A 116 18.39 0.48 1.90
CA ARG A 116 19.31 -0.41 2.60
C ARG A 116 18.70 -0.86 3.92
N GLY A 117 19.14 -2.03 4.39
CA GLY A 117 18.65 -2.59 5.65
C GLY A 117 17.18 -2.98 5.60
N VAL A 118 16.70 -3.42 4.43
CA VAL A 118 15.32 -3.92 4.29
C VAL A 118 15.20 -5.21 5.09
N ASP A 119 14.32 -5.20 6.08
CA ASP A 119 13.93 -6.41 6.80
C ASP A 119 12.80 -7.09 6.05
N ASN A 120 13.06 -8.31 5.58
CA ASN A 120 12.09 -9.15 4.89
C ASN A 120 11.32 -10.07 5.85
N GLY A 121 11.35 -9.81 7.15
CA GLY A 121 10.76 -10.67 8.18
C GLY A 121 9.28 -10.98 8.02
N THR A 122 8.51 -10.10 7.39
CA THR A 122 7.11 -10.33 7.08
C THR A 122 6.89 -11.27 5.88
N SER A 123 7.82 -11.27 4.92
CA SER A 123 7.70 -12.11 3.72
C SER A 123 8.07 -13.59 3.95
N GLN A 124 8.70 -13.93 5.08
CA GLN A 124 9.02 -15.32 5.41
C GLN A 124 7.84 -16.07 6.04
N LYS A 125 6.92 -15.39 6.71
CA LYS A 125 5.69 -16.03 7.20
C LYS A 125 4.72 -16.44 6.08
N GLU A 126 4.74 -15.72 4.95
CA GLU A 126 3.93 -16.08 3.77
C GLU A 126 4.52 -17.22 2.93
N LYS A 127 5.77 -17.66 3.20
CA LYS A 127 6.43 -18.72 2.41
C LYS A 127 6.41 -20.08 3.10
N ASP A 128 6.04 -20.15 4.35
CA ASP A 128 6.05 -21.37 5.17
C ASP A 128 4.63 -21.98 5.35
N ASP A 129 3.58 -21.35 4.78
CA ASP A 129 2.22 -21.87 4.60
C ASP A 129 1.99 -22.27 3.11
#